data_e303e8658f69e4eb567d24da73843a86
#
_entry.id   e303e8658f69e4eb567d24da73843a86
#
_cell.length_a   1.000
_cell.length_b   1.000
_cell.length_c   1.000
_cell.angle_alpha   90.00
_cell.angle_beta   90.00
_cell.angle_gamma   90.00
#
_symmetry.space_group_name_H-M   'P 1'
#
loop_
_entity.id
_entity.type
_entity.pdbx_description
1 polymer ?
#
loop_
_entity_poly.entity_id
_entity_poly.type
_entity_poly.pdbx_seq_one_letter_code
_entity_poly.pdbx_strand_id
1 'polypeptide(L)'
;MKTTIFFILHLPPPIHGAAMVGKYIHNSKVINSAFDCHYLNLALAKDLNDIGKGGIRKLKDFYKLLTQIRKQVKSIKPQLCYVTPNAKGGAFYKEFFVVLLLKILNQKIIIHYHNKGVATRQSKWFDNLLYKFFFKNIKVILLAENLYQDIKKYVKYKDVYICPNGIPVNPNLPTTIKKEFNILFLSNMMKEKGVWDLVESCRILKINGRSVKCHFVGKWSDITKEKFAAEINKRGLKEYVSAYGAKYNGEKDTFLQKADVFVFPTYYNNECFPLVLLEAMEQGIPCISTNEGGIPAIIEDGKTGYIVEKHSPEKIAEKI
;
A
#
# COMPACT_ATOMS: atom_id res chain seq x y z
N MET A 1 -8.77 -21.28 26.99
CA MET A 1 -8.22 -21.61 25.65
C MET A 1 -8.09 -20.33 24.83
N LYS A 2 -7.04 -20.20 24.02
CA LYS A 2 -6.91 -19.06 23.09
C LYS A 2 -7.91 -19.22 21.94
N THR A 3 -8.41 -18.11 21.43
CA THR A 3 -9.22 -18.10 20.21
C THR A 3 -8.38 -18.51 19.01
N THR A 4 -8.82 -19.52 18.28
CA THR A 4 -8.12 -20.00 17.07
C THR A 4 -8.50 -19.15 15.86
N ILE A 5 -7.51 -18.53 15.23
CA ILE A 5 -7.70 -17.66 14.04
C ILE A 5 -6.92 -18.24 12.86
N PHE A 6 -7.58 -18.34 11.72
CA PHE A 6 -6.95 -18.71 10.46
C PHE A 6 -6.74 -17.46 9.61
N PHE A 7 -5.48 -17.04 9.49
CA PHE A 7 -5.04 -15.89 8.72
C PHE A 7 -4.72 -16.31 7.28
N ILE A 8 -5.43 -15.74 6.32
CA ILE A 8 -5.23 -15.91 4.87
C ILE A 8 -4.76 -14.57 4.33
N LEU A 9 -3.45 -14.39 4.25
CA LEU A 9 -2.78 -13.11 4.03
C LEU A 9 -1.98 -13.10 2.74
N HIS A 10 -1.75 -11.91 2.19
CA HIS A 10 -0.66 -11.71 1.26
C HIS A 10 0.65 -11.62 2.05
N LEU A 11 1.61 -12.49 1.72
CA LEU A 11 2.95 -12.52 2.31
C LEU A 11 4.00 -12.38 1.20
N PRO A 12 5.16 -11.75 1.49
CA PRO A 12 6.26 -11.70 0.54
C PRO A 12 6.81 -13.11 0.21
N PRO A 13 7.33 -13.37 -1.00
CA PRO A 13 7.32 -12.53 -2.19
C PRO A 13 5.95 -12.52 -2.91
N PRO A 14 5.61 -11.52 -3.71
CA PRO A 14 6.37 -10.30 -4.04
C PRO A 14 6.25 -9.22 -2.95
N ILE A 15 7.27 -8.32 -2.87
CA ILE A 15 7.28 -7.22 -1.91
C ILE A 15 6.37 -6.09 -2.41
N HIS A 16 5.29 -5.83 -1.67
CA HIS A 16 4.38 -4.69 -1.85
C HIS A 16 3.68 -4.39 -0.51
N GLY A 17 3.03 -3.21 -0.39
CA GLY A 17 2.49 -2.73 0.88
C GLY A 17 1.64 -3.76 1.65
N ALA A 18 0.64 -4.37 1.00
CA ALA A 18 -0.21 -5.37 1.64
C ALA A 18 0.57 -6.62 2.10
N ALA A 19 1.58 -7.07 1.33
CA ALA A 19 2.42 -8.20 1.72
C ALA A 19 3.33 -7.86 2.90
N MET A 20 3.82 -6.62 2.98
CA MET A 20 4.61 -6.18 4.14
C MET A 20 3.76 -6.12 5.40
N VAL A 21 2.54 -5.59 5.34
CA VAL A 21 1.61 -5.61 6.48
C VAL A 21 1.27 -7.06 6.88
N GLY A 22 1.02 -7.92 5.90
CA GLY A 22 0.84 -9.37 6.17
C GLY A 22 2.02 -9.98 6.91
N LYS A 23 3.27 -9.63 6.53
CA LYS A 23 4.48 -10.04 7.23
C LYS A 23 4.54 -9.50 8.67
N TYR A 24 4.14 -8.23 8.89
CA TYR A 24 4.10 -7.66 10.24
C TYR A 24 3.07 -8.35 11.13
N ILE A 25 1.87 -8.66 10.60
CA ILE A 25 0.85 -9.44 11.31
C ILE A 25 1.38 -10.84 11.64
N HIS A 26 1.95 -11.55 10.66
CA HIS A 26 2.50 -12.89 10.82
C HIS A 26 3.59 -12.94 11.91
N ASN A 27 4.47 -11.94 11.97
CA ASN A 27 5.60 -11.89 12.89
C ASN A 27 5.26 -11.18 14.21
N SER A 28 4.04 -10.69 14.40
CA SER A 28 3.63 -9.96 15.61
C SER A 28 3.64 -10.88 16.84
N LYS A 29 4.52 -10.59 17.80
CA LYS A 29 4.55 -11.28 19.09
C LYS A 29 3.24 -11.09 19.87
N VAL A 30 2.62 -9.91 19.78
CA VAL A 30 1.36 -9.59 20.46
C VAL A 30 0.22 -10.46 19.93
N ILE A 31 0.04 -10.53 18.61
CA ILE A 31 -1.00 -11.35 17.97
C ILE A 31 -0.77 -12.83 18.29
N ASN A 32 0.43 -13.34 18.07
CA ASN A 32 0.75 -14.76 18.26
C ASN A 32 0.73 -15.19 19.75
N SER A 33 0.89 -14.26 20.68
CA SER A 33 0.71 -14.57 22.11
C SER A 33 -0.76 -14.55 22.53
N ALA A 34 -1.58 -13.68 21.94
CA ALA A 34 -3.00 -13.51 22.29
C ALA A 34 -3.90 -14.61 21.68
N PHE A 35 -3.58 -15.10 20.49
CA PHE A 35 -4.39 -16.03 19.72
C PHE A 35 -3.62 -17.31 19.38
N ASP A 36 -4.37 -18.38 19.07
CA ASP A 36 -3.85 -19.57 18.40
C ASP A 36 -3.89 -19.33 16.90
N CYS A 37 -2.74 -18.95 16.32
CA CYS A 37 -2.64 -18.39 14.97
C CYS A 37 -2.16 -19.42 13.95
N HIS A 38 -2.93 -19.60 12.89
CA HIS A 38 -2.56 -20.39 11.72
C HIS A 38 -2.52 -19.51 10.49
N TYR A 39 -1.51 -19.66 9.64
CA TYR A 39 -1.25 -18.76 8.52
C TYR A 39 -1.22 -19.48 7.18
N LEU A 40 -1.77 -18.83 6.15
CA LEU A 40 -1.71 -19.26 4.76
C LEU A 40 -1.44 -18.06 3.85
N ASN A 41 -0.47 -18.22 2.93
CA ASN A 41 -0.18 -17.19 1.95
C ASN A 41 -1.18 -17.22 0.80
N LEU A 42 -1.88 -16.10 0.57
CA LEU A 42 -2.85 -15.89 -0.50
C LEU A 42 -2.17 -15.59 -1.85
N ALA A 43 -0.89 -15.16 -1.84
CA ALA A 43 -0.17 -14.79 -3.03
C ALA A 43 0.13 -16.01 -3.91
N LEU A 44 -0.29 -15.96 -5.18
CA LEU A 44 0.04 -16.95 -6.22
C LEU A 44 1.17 -16.49 -7.13
N ALA A 45 1.51 -15.20 -7.13
CA ALA A 45 2.60 -14.64 -7.90
C ALA A 45 3.93 -14.81 -7.12
N LYS A 46 4.99 -15.24 -7.82
CA LYS A 46 6.32 -15.38 -7.23
C LYS A 46 7.11 -14.06 -7.24
N ASP A 47 6.83 -13.20 -8.23
CA ASP A 47 7.43 -11.86 -8.33
C ASP A 47 6.41 -10.82 -8.88
N LEU A 48 6.81 -9.53 -8.91
CA LEU A 48 5.94 -8.46 -9.38
C LEU A 48 5.62 -8.56 -10.88
N ASN A 49 6.48 -9.19 -11.69
CA ASN A 49 6.29 -9.34 -13.14
C ASN A 49 5.30 -10.47 -13.47
N ASP A 50 5.02 -11.37 -12.53
CA ASP A 50 4.04 -12.44 -12.64
C ASP A 50 2.60 -11.97 -12.36
N ILE A 51 2.44 -10.79 -11.77
CA ILE A 51 1.12 -10.24 -11.45
C ILE A 51 0.35 -9.96 -12.75
N GLY A 52 -0.86 -10.50 -12.83
CA GLY A 52 -1.74 -10.28 -13.98
C GLY A 52 -1.54 -11.24 -15.17
N LYS A 53 -0.42 -11.98 -15.25
CA LYS A 53 -0.23 -13.00 -16.31
C LYS A 53 -1.04 -14.26 -16.01
N GLY A 54 -1.90 -14.69 -16.94
CA GLY A 54 -2.71 -15.91 -16.84
C GLY A 54 -1.92 -17.18 -17.20
N GLY A 55 -2.59 -18.35 -17.15
CA GLY A 55 -2.07 -19.64 -17.61
C GLY A 55 -2.61 -20.83 -16.82
N ILE A 56 -2.57 -22.01 -17.43
CA ILE A 56 -3.09 -23.26 -16.85
C ILE A 56 -2.39 -23.59 -15.52
N ARG A 57 -1.08 -23.28 -15.40
CA ARG A 57 -0.32 -23.47 -14.15
C ARG A 57 -0.95 -22.68 -12.98
N LYS A 58 -1.34 -21.42 -13.21
CA LYS A 58 -1.96 -20.58 -12.17
C LYS A 58 -3.35 -21.08 -11.77
N LEU A 59 -4.09 -21.69 -12.70
CA LEU A 59 -5.36 -22.31 -12.38
C LEU A 59 -5.17 -23.56 -11.48
N LYS A 60 -4.16 -24.39 -11.78
CA LYS A 60 -3.77 -25.51 -10.90
C LYS A 60 -3.32 -25.05 -9.52
N ASP A 61 -2.49 -24.00 -9.45
CA ASP A 61 -2.01 -23.45 -8.17
C ASP A 61 -3.18 -22.85 -7.37
N PHE A 62 -4.12 -22.21 -8.03
CA PHE A 62 -5.33 -21.70 -7.39
C PHE A 62 -6.22 -22.84 -6.85
N TYR A 63 -6.42 -23.90 -7.62
CA TYR A 63 -7.15 -25.10 -7.15
C TYR A 63 -6.46 -25.74 -5.93
N LYS A 64 -5.12 -25.85 -5.94
CA LYS A 64 -4.34 -26.31 -4.77
C LYS A 64 -4.57 -25.40 -3.56
N LEU A 65 -4.60 -24.09 -3.75
CA LEU A 65 -4.87 -23.13 -2.67
C LEU A 65 -6.25 -23.39 -2.05
N LEU A 66 -7.31 -23.55 -2.86
CA LEU A 66 -8.66 -23.82 -2.36
C LEU A 66 -8.73 -25.16 -1.61
N THR A 67 -8.09 -26.20 -2.13
CA THR A 67 -8.03 -27.51 -1.45
C THR A 67 -7.28 -27.45 -0.13
N GLN A 68 -6.18 -26.68 -0.08
CA GLN A 68 -5.41 -26.44 1.14
C GLN A 68 -6.23 -25.68 2.19
N ILE A 69 -6.94 -24.60 1.79
CA ILE A 69 -7.84 -23.86 2.68
C ILE A 69 -8.91 -24.81 3.26
N ARG A 70 -9.57 -25.60 2.41
CA ARG A 70 -10.58 -26.57 2.86
C ARG A 70 -10.02 -27.56 3.86
N LYS A 71 -8.84 -28.13 3.59
CA LYS A 71 -8.16 -29.08 4.48
C LYS A 71 -7.83 -28.43 5.82
N GLN A 72 -7.25 -27.24 5.80
CA GLN A 72 -6.86 -26.53 7.02
C GLN A 72 -8.09 -26.14 7.86
N VAL A 73 -9.14 -25.58 7.26
CA VAL A 73 -10.39 -25.24 7.99
C VAL A 73 -10.97 -26.47 8.69
N LYS A 74 -10.99 -27.63 8.02
CA LYS A 74 -11.51 -28.88 8.62
C LYS A 74 -10.63 -29.40 9.78
N SER A 75 -9.31 -29.24 9.66
CA SER A 75 -8.34 -29.71 10.67
C SER A 75 -8.27 -28.77 11.86
N ILE A 76 -8.11 -27.44 11.61
CA ILE A 76 -7.90 -26.40 12.62
C ILE A 76 -9.22 -26.04 13.32
N LYS A 77 -10.36 -26.10 12.60
CA LYS A 77 -11.69 -25.64 13.05
C LYS A 77 -11.64 -24.21 13.63
N PRO A 78 -11.18 -23.22 12.85
CA PRO A 78 -10.96 -21.87 13.35
C PRO A 78 -12.26 -21.21 13.79
N GLN A 79 -12.19 -20.40 14.83
CA GLN A 79 -13.31 -19.59 15.32
C GLN A 79 -13.51 -18.32 14.48
N LEU A 80 -12.44 -17.91 13.76
CA LEU A 80 -12.44 -16.76 12.86
C LEU A 80 -11.46 -16.98 11.71
N CYS A 81 -11.88 -16.65 10.50
CA CYS A 81 -11.01 -16.52 9.33
C CYS A 81 -10.76 -15.03 9.04
N TYR A 82 -9.50 -14.62 9.09
CA TYR A 82 -9.06 -13.27 8.76
C TYR A 82 -8.45 -13.28 7.35
N VAL A 83 -8.99 -12.45 6.44
CA VAL A 83 -8.61 -12.48 5.02
C VAL A 83 -8.24 -11.07 4.54
N THR A 84 -7.14 -10.96 3.77
CA THR A 84 -6.71 -9.69 3.15
C THR A 84 -6.87 -9.72 1.62
N PRO A 85 -8.09 -9.65 1.09
CA PRO A 85 -8.34 -9.78 -0.35
C PRO A 85 -8.07 -8.46 -1.09
N ASN A 86 -7.96 -8.58 -2.42
CA ASN A 86 -7.96 -7.42 -3.30
C ASN A 86 -9.38 -6.90 -3.54
N ALA A 87 -9.52 -5.58 -3.66
CA ALA A 87 -10.83 -4.92 -3.83
C ALA A 87 -11.39 -5.04 -5.26
N LYS A 88 -10.54 -5.24 -6.28
CA LYS A 88 -10.95 -5.28 -7.69
C LYS A 88 -10.00 -6.06 -8.59
N GLY A 89 -10.42 -6.24 -9.85
CA GLY A 89 -9.61 -6.85 -10.91
C GLY A 89 -9.52 -8.37 -10.82
N GLY A 90 -8.60 -8.96 -11.59
CA GLY A 90 -8.43 -10.41 -11.67
C GLY A 90 -8.08 -11.09 -10.34
N ALA A 91 -7.40 -10.36 -9.44
CA ALA A 91 -7.10 -10.83 -8.09
C ALA A 91 -8.39 -10.97 -7.26
N PHE A 92 -9.27 -9.95 -7.29
CA PHE A 92 -10.57 -10.02 -6.62
C PHE A 92 -11.40 -11.25 -7.06
N TYR A 93 -11.47 -11.54 -8.36
CA TYR A 93 -12.27 -12.69 -8.85
C TYR A 93 -11.77 -14.02 -8.29
N LYS A 94 -10.46 -14.21 -8.18
CA LYS A 94 -9.88 -15.40 -7.55
C LYS A 94 -10.21 -15.47 -6.05
N GLU A 95 -9.98 -14.37 -5.37
CA GLU A 95 -10.15 -14.27 -3.93
C GLU A 95 -11.64 -14.27 -3.51
N PHE A 96 -12.55 -13.91 -4.43
CA PHE A 96 -13.99 -14.14 -4.29
C PHE A 96 -14.28 -15.61 -4.02
N PHE A 97 -13.66 -16.54 -4.76
CA PHE A 97 -13.87 -17.99 -4.55
C PHE A 97 -13.25 -18.47 -3.22
N VAL A 98 -12.20 -17.83 -2.71
CA VAL A 98 -11.68 -18.10 -1.36
C VAL A 98 -12.74 -17.74 -0.31
N VAL A 99 -13.31 -16.55 -0.39
CA VAL A 99 -14.36 -16.10 0.54
C VAL A 99 -15.62 -16.95 0.38
N LEU A 100 -16.01 -17.29 -0.85
CA LEU A 100 -17.15 -18.17 -1.13
C LEU A 100 -16.95 -19.55 -0.50
N LEU A 101 -15.74 -20.15 -0.62
CA LEU A 101 -15.42 -21.43 0.01
C LEU A 101 -15.54 -21.34 1.53
N LEU A 102 -15.03 -20.29 2.15
CA LEU A 102 -15.14 -20.09 3.61
C LEU A 102 -16.61 -19.96 4.03
N LYS A 103 -17.46 -19.28 3.25
CA LYS A 103 -18.91 -19.19 3.50
C LYS A 103 -19.60 -20.56 3.40
N ILE A 104 -19.29 -21.35 2.36
CA ILE A 104 -19.80 -22.72 2.20
C ILE A 104 -19.39 -23.59 3.39
N LEU A 105 -18.22 -23.35 3.96
CA LEU A 105 -17.73 -24.03 5.16
C LEU A 105 -18.25 -23.42 6.47
N ASN A 106 -19.24 -22.51 6.40
CA ASN A 106 -19.87 -21.84 7.53
C ASN A 106 -18.88 -21.13 8.48
N GLN A 107 -17.79 -20.55 7.93
CA GLN A 107 -16.81 -19.85 8.74
C GLN A 107 -17.24 -18.41 9.03
N LYS A 108 -16.89 -17.91 10.24
CA LYS A 108 -16.92 -16.48 10.55
C LYS A 108 -15.76 -15.82 9.82
N ILE A 109 -16.04 -14.75 9.07
CA ILE A 109 -15.04 -14.09 8.23
C ILE A 109 -14.94 -12.62 8.60
N ILE A 110 -13.72 -12.12 8.75
CA ILE A 110 -13.40 -10.71 8.75
C ILE A 110 -12.44 -10.40 7.61
N ILE A 111 -12.73 -9.34 6.87
CA ILE A 111 -11.89 -8.89 5.75
C ILE A 111 -11.13 -7.64 6.20
N HIS A 112 -9.84 -7.60 5.94
CA HIS A 112 -9.04 -6.40 6.11
C HIS A 112 -8.53 -5.93 4.75
N TYR A 113 -9.01 -4.76 4.30
CA TYR A 113 -8.60 -4.18 3.03
C TYR A 113 -7.35 -3.32 3.16
N HIS A 114 -6.32 -3.66 2.38
CA HIS A 114 -5.09 -2.88 2.18
C HIS A 114 -5.05 -2.18 0.82
N ASN A 115 -6.13 -2.20 0.09
CA ASN A 115 -6.34 -1.52 -1.19
C ASN A 115 -7.82 -1.13 -1.33
N LYS A 116 -8.13 -0.30 -2.32
CA LYS A 116 -9.49 0.16 -2.60
C LYS A 116 -9.86 -0.01 -4.07
N GLY A 117 -11.11 0.21 -4.41
CA GLY A 117 -11.59 0.19 -5.78
C GLY A 117 -12.93 -0.51 -5.99
N VAL A 118 -13.61 -0.91 -4.92
CA VAL A 118 -14.98 -1.47 -4.99
C VAL A 118 -15.92 -0.44 -5.60
N ALA A 119 -15.87 0.82 -5.15
CA ALA A 119 -16.71 1.91 -5.68
C ALA A 119 -16.50 2.15 -7.18
N THR A 120 -15.28 1.97 -7.70
CA THR A 120 -14.98 2.16 -9.13
C THR A 120 -15.54 1.05 -10.03
N ARG A 121 -15.97 -0.07 -9.44
CA ARG A 121 -16.48 -1.24 -10.15
C ARG A 121 -17.97 -1.50 -9.93
N GLN A 122 -18.57 -0.86 -8.95
CA GLN A 122 -19.96 -1.11 -8.52
C GLN A 122 -21.02 -0.78 -9.57
N SER A 123 -20.70 -0.02 -10.61
CA SER A 123 -21.59 0.25 -11.76
C SER A 123 -21.65 -0.91 -12.75
N LYS A 124 -20.65 -1.80 -12.77
CA LYS A 124 -20.65 -2.98 -13.61
C LYS A 124 -21.54 -4.05 -12.98
N TRP A 125 -22.58 -4.48 -13.69
CA TRP A 125 -23.61 -5.36 -13.16
C TRP A 125 -23.05 -6.66 -12.56
N PHE A 126 -22.08 -7.27 -13.22
CA PHE A 126 -21.43 -8.51 -12.77
C PHE A 126 -20.62 -8.29 -11.48
N ASP A 127 -19.77 -7.26 -11.44
CA ASP A 127 -19.00 -6.93 -10.24
C ASP A 127 -19.93 -6.56 -9.07
N ASN A 128 -21.01 -5.80 -9.35
CA ASN A 128 -22.01 -5.45 -8.34
C ASN A 128 -22.71 -6.70 -7.75
N LEU A 129 -23.03 -7.69 -8.59
CA LEU A 129 -23.60 -8.95 -8.13
C LEU A 129 -22.60 -9.71 -7.22
N LEU A 130 -21.35 -9.83 -7.67
CA LEU A 130 -20.30 -10.49 -6.89
C LEU A 130 -20.06 -9.77 -5.53
N TYR A 131 -20.00 -8.43 -5.50
CA TYR A 131 -19.84 -7.70 -4.25
C TYR A 131 -21.00 -7.90 -3.29
N LYS A 132 -22.26 -7.97 -3.76
CA LYS A 132 -23.41 -8.28 -2.90
C LYS A 132 -23.25 -9.64 -2.20
N PHE A 133 -22.79 -10.66 -2.91
CA PHE A 133 -22.51 -11.97 -2.32
C PHE A 133 -21.28 -11.95 -1.43
N PHE A 134 -20.22 -11.27 -1.86
CA PHE A 134 -18.95 -11.20 -1.17
C PHE A 134 -19.10 -10.60 0.23
N PHE A 135 -19.76 -9.44 0.33
CA PHE A 135 -19.91 -8.71 1.59
C PHE A 135 -21.06 -9.19 2.49
N LYS A 136 -21.93 -10.08 1.99
CA LYS A 136 -23.05 -10.57 2.80
C LYS A 136 -22.55 -11.25 4.07
N ASN A 137 -23.01 -10.75 5.25
CA ASN A 137 -22.66 -11.27 6.58
C ASN A 137 -21.14 -11.26 6.89
N ILE A 138 -20.41 -10.26 6.39
CA ILE A 138 -18.97 -10.08 6.63
C ILE A 138 -18.73 -8.80 7.36
N LYS A 139 -17.82 -8.82 8.35
CA LYS A 139 -17.24 -7.65 8.98
C LYS A 139 -15.99 -7.23 8.23
N VAL A 140 -15.75 -5.92 8.17
CA VAL A 140 -14.64 -5.36 7.38
C VAL A 140 -13.78 -4.46 8.26
N ILE A 141 -12.47 -4.61 8.16
CA ILE A 141 -11.48 -3.69 8.70
C ILE A 141 -11.00 -2.79 7.56
N LEU A 142 -11.03 -1.48 7.79
CA LEU A 142 -10.49 -0.45 6.90
C LEU A 142 -9.35 0.28 7.60
N LEU A 143 -8.43 0.83 6.81
CA LEU A 143 -7.24 1.52 7.32
C LEU A 143 -7.51 2.97 7.75
N ALA A 144 -8.63 3.56 7.30
CA ALA A 144 -9.08 4.90 7.68
C ALA A 144 -10.59 5.04 7.45
N GLU A 145 -11.24 5.95 8.17
CA GLU A 145 -12.69 6.17 8.08
C GLU A 145 -13.16 6.60 6.69
N ASN A 146 -12.41 7.49 6.03
CA ASN A 146 -12.73 7.99 4.70
C ASN A 146 -12.75 6.88 3.63
N LEU A 147 -12.08 5.76 3.86
CA LEU A 147 -12.11 4.58 2.99
C LEU A 147 -13.45 3.84 3.03
N TYR A 148 -14.32 4.13 4.01
CA TYR A 148 -15.67 3.57 4.05
C TYR A 148 -16.49 3.91 2.80
N GLN A 149 -16.23 5.06 2.18
CA GLN A 149 -16.90 5.47 0.94
C GLN A 149 -16.75 4.44 -0.21
N ASP A 150 -15.65 3.67 -0.21
CA ASP A 150 -15.38 2.64 -1.22
C ASP A 150 -16.34 1.43 -1.12
N ILE A 151 -16.80 1.10 0.09
CA ILE A 151 -17.60 -0.12 0.35
C ILE A 151 -19.01 0.15 0.89
N LYS A 152 -19.38 1.40 1.17
CA LYS A 152 -20.65 1.77 1.86
C LYS A 152 -21.93 1.22 1.20
N LYS A 153 -21.89 0.92 -0.10
CA LYS A 153 -23.01 0.31 -0.83
C LYS A 153 -23.32 -1.11 -0.35
N TYR A 154 -22.32 -1.82 0.18
CA TYR A 154 -22.42 -3.24 0.48
C TYR A 154 -22.28 -3.58 1.95
N VAL A 155 -21.65 -2.72 2.74
CA VAL A 155 -21.34 -2.94 4.17
C VAL A 155 -21.92 -1.81 4.99
N LYS A 156 -22.69 -2.14 6.04
CA LYS A 156 -23.20 -1.15 7.00
C LYS A 156 -22.04 -0.68 7.90
N TYR A 157 -22.04 0.60 8.28
CA TYR A 157 -20.95 1.18 9.10
C TYR A 157 -20.73 0.42 10.43
N LYS A 158 -21.80 -0.09 11.05
CA LYS A 158 -21.73 -0.91 12.28
C LYS A 158 -20.92 -2.22 12.13
N ASP A 159 -20.71 -2.67 10.91
CA ASP A 159 -19.94 -3.89 10.58
C ASP A 159 -18.51 -3.53 10.09
N VAL A 160 -18.11 -2.26 10.24
CA VAL A 160 -16.78 -1.74 9.88
C VAL A 160 -15.98 -1.45 11.14
N TYR A 161 -14.72 -1.81 11.11
CA TYR A 161 -13.72 -1.47 12.12
C TYR A 161 -12.60 -0.68 11.45
N ILE A 162 -12.06 0.31 12.15
CA ILE A 162 -10.93 1.09 11.67
C ILE A 162 -9.66 0.59 12.37
N CYS A 163 -8.69 0.14 11.58
CA CYS A 163 -7.39 -0.30 12.06
C CYS A 163 -6.31 0.14 11.06
N PRO A 164 -5.65 1.28 11.32
CA PRO A 164 -4.58 1.79 10.46
C PRO A 164 -3.42 0.81 10.33
N ASN A 165 -2.65 0.91 9.23
CA ASN A 165 -1.37 0.23 9.13
C ASN A 165 -0.38 0.80 10.16
N GLY A 166 0.49 -0.05 10.66
CA GLY A 166 1.66 0.30 11.45
C GLY A 166 2.93 -0.23 10.82
N ILE A 167 4.06 0.27 11.28
CA ILE A 167 5.40 -0.24 10.95
C ILE A 167 6.13 -0.59 12.26
N PRO A 168 7.13 -1.48 12.22
CA PRO A 168 8.03 -1.69 13.35
C PRO A 168 8.82 -0.40 13.63
N VAL A 169 8.86 0.04 14.87
CA VAL A 169 9.63 1.23 15.29
C VAL A 169 11.11 0.86 15.43
N ASN A 170 11.99 1.71 14.91
CA ASN A 170 13.43 1.63 15.15
C ASN A 170 13.80 2.61 16.28
N PRO A 171 14.17 2.15 17.48
CA PRO A 171 14.48 3.03 18.59
C PRO A 171 15.81 3.79 18.41
N ASN A 172 16.67 3.38 17.50
CA ASN A 172 17.98 3.96 17.24
C ASN A 172 18.00 4.73 15.93
N LEU A 173 17.39 5.91 15.90
CA LEU A 173 17.43 6.79 14.74
C LEU A 173 18.71 7.62 14.78
N PRO A 174 19.62 7.49 13.81
CA PRO A 174 20.84 8.30 13.79
C PRO A 174 20.51 9.76 13.42
N THR A 175 21.07 10.69 14.18
CA THR A 175 21.01 12.10 13.83
C THR A 175 22.10 12.40 12.80
N THR A 176 21.73 12.75 11.58
CA THR A 176 22.68 13.07 10.51
C THR A 176 22.78 14.57 10.32
N ILE A 177 24.02 15.13 10.34
CA ILE A 177 24.26 16.52 9.97
C ILE A 177 24.12 16.64 8.45
N LYS A 178 23.19 17.49 8.00
CA LYS A 178 22.86 17.68 6.59
C LYS A 178 23.51 18.97 6.08
N LYS A 179 24.20 18.88 4.93
CA LYS A 179 24.87 20.02 4.29
C LYS A 179 24.01 20.70 3.22
N GLU A 180 23.09 19.97 2.63
CA GLU A 180 22.19 20.41 1.55
C GLU A 180 20.76 20.03 1.90
N PHE A 181 19.79 20.76 1.37
CA PHE A 181 18.37 20.45 1.56
C PHE A 181 17.95 19.31 0.61
N ASN A 182 17.55 18.17 1.18
CA ASN A 182 17.27 16.93 0.47
C ASN A 182 15.77 16.61 0.47
N ILE A 183 15.21 16.52 -0.71
CA ILE A 183 13.84 16.07 -0.97
C ILE A 183 13.90 14.58 -1.29
N LEU A 184 13.07 13.77 -0.65
CA LEU A 184 12.98 12.33 -0.95
C LEU A 184 11.62 11.97 -1.52
N PHE A 185 11.62 11.24 -2.63
CA PHE A 185 10.50 10.47 -3.16
C PHE A 185 10.83 8.97 -3.08
N LEU A 186 9.94 8.18 -2.47
CA LEU A 186 10.15 6.76 -2.29
C LEU A 186 8.90 5.97 -2.72
N SER A 187 8.87 5.53 -3.97
CA SER A 187 7.79 4.70 -4.54
C SER A 187 8.19 4.15 -5.90
N ASN A 188 7.41 3.20 -6.44
CA ASN A 188 7.57 2.82 -7.84
C ASN A 188 7.49 4.05 -8.76
N MET A 189 8.35 4.07 -9.79
CA MET A 189 8.42 5.14 -10.77
C MET A 189 7.21 5.07 -11.72
N MET A 190 6.07 5.54 -11.22
CA MET A 190 4.78 5.57 -11.92
C MET A 190 4.28 7.00 -12.03
N LYS A 191 3.65 7.32 -13.17
CA LYS A 191 3.04 8.63 -13.39
C LYS A 191 2.03 8.97 -12.28
N GLU A 192 1.15 8.02 -11.95
CA GLU A 192 0.10 8.22 -10.93
C GLU A 192 0.64 8.37 -9.49
N LYS A 193 1.92 8.07 -9.26
CA LYS A 193 2.58 8.34 -7.96
C LYS A 193 3.08 9.79 -7.84
N GLY A 194 2.82 10.63 -8.86
CA GLY A 194 3.16 12.04 -8.86
C GLY A 194 4.63 12.35 -9.18
N VAL A 195 5.33 11.43 -9.85
CA VAL A 195 6.75 11.63 -10.22
C VAL A 195 6.95 12.92 -11.00
N TRP A 196 6.10 13.18 -12.01
CA TRP A 196 6.24 14.37 -12.86
C TRP A 196 5.82 15.66 -12.15
N ASP A 197 4.88 15.59 -11.22
CA ASP A 197 4.47 16.74 -10.41
C ASP A 197 5.63 17.19 -9.51
N LEU A 198 6.36 16.24 -8.88
CA LEU A 198 7.54 16.57 -8.09
C LEU A 198 8.71 17.04 -8.96
N VAL A 199 8.95 16.45 -10.13
CA VAL A 199 9.98 16.95 -11.06
C VAL A 199 9.69 18.39 -11.49
N GLU A 200 8.42 18.72 -11.75
CA GLU A 200 8.02 20.11 -12.07
C GLU A 200 8.19 21.04 -10.87
N SER A 201 7.89 20.58 -9.66
CA SER A 201 8.16 21.34 -8.44
C SER A 201 9.65 21.66 -8.28
N CYS A 202 10.53 20.72 -8.58
CA CYS A 202 11.99 20.95 -8.58
C CYS A 202 12.40 22.01 -9.63
N ARG A 203 11.72 22.04 -10.79
CA ARG A 203 11.97 23.09 -11.80
C ARG A 203 11.57 24.47 -11.28
N ILE A 204 10.42 24.57 -10.62
CA ILE A 204 9.94 25.82 -9.99
C ILE A 204 10.92 26.29 -8.91
N LEU A 205 11.34 25.39 -8.03
CA LEU A 205 12.34 25.71 -6.98
C LEU A 205 13.65 26.23 -7.57
N LYS A 206 14.14 25.60 -8.64
CA LYS A 206 15.34 26.07 -9.35
C LYS A 206 15.17 27.48 -9.92
N ILE A 207 14.03 27.77 -10.58
CA ILE A 207 13.74 29.11 -11.13
C ILE A 207 13.70 30.17 -10.01
N ASN A 208 13.19 29.79 -8.85
CA ASN A 208 13.14 30.65 -7.65
C ASN A 208 14.48 30.73 -6.90
N GLY A 209 15.58 30.22 -7.47
CA GLY A 209 16.92 30.28 -6.89
C GLY A 209 17.14 29.41 -5.67
N ARG A 210 16.27 28.44 -5.40
CA ARG A 210 16.41 27.50 -4.27
C ARG A 210 17.39 26.38 -4.61
N SER A 211 18.39 26.16 -3.74
CA SER A 211 19.34 25.07 -3.87
C SER A 211 18.80 23.84 -3.13
N VAL A 212 18.34 22.85 -3.89
CA VAL A 212 17.78 21.60 -3.36
C VAL A 212 18.31 20.38 -4.12
N LYS A 213 18.33 19.22 -3.48
CA LYS A 213 18.59 17.93 -4.13
C LYS A 213 17.36 17.04 -3.96
N CYS A 214 16.85 16.51 -5.05
CA CYS A 214 15.70 15.64 -5.05
C CYS A 214 16.09 14.22 -5.45
N HIS A 215 15.81 13.26 -4.59
CA HIS A 215 16.19 11.87 -4.71
C HIS A 215 14.96 11.01 -4.98
N PHE A 216 14.91 10.39 -6.17
CA PHE A 216 13.87 9.44 -6.53
C PHE A 216 14.37 8.01 -6.30
N VAL A 217 13.70 7.28 -5.41
CA VAL A 217 14.05 5.91 -5.06
C VAL A 217 12.83 5.02 -5.31
N GLY A 218 12.99 4.02 -6.17
CA GLY A 218 11.92 3.07 -6.47
C GLY A 218 12.14 2.27 -7.75
N LYS A 219 11.36 1.20 -7.88
CA LYS A 219 11.39 0.36 -9.07
C LYS A 219 10.86 1.12 -10.28
N TRP A 220 11.56 1.04 -11.40
CA TRP A 220 11.07 1.52 -12.69
C TRP A 220 9.78 0.78 -13.10
N SER A 221 8.78 1.51 -13.61
CA SER A 221 7.48 0.98 -13.99
C SER A 221 7.02 1.56 -15.33
N ASP A 222 5.93 2.33 -15.40
CA ASP A 222 5.48 3.04 -16.60
C ASP A 222 6.39 4.24 -16.97
N ILE A 223 7.19 4.70 -16.02
CA ILE A 223 8.31 5.60 -16.26
C ILE A 223 9.59 4.77 -16.26
N THR A 224 10.25 4.65 -17.42
CA THR A 224 11.54 3.96 -17.56
C THR A 224 12.71 4.87 -17.16
N LYS A 225 13.88 4.29 -16.91
CA LYS A 225 15.12 5.02 -16.57
C LYS A 225 15.47 6.03 -17.67
N GLU A 226 15.39 5.59 -18.93
CA GLU A 226 15.74 6.37 -20.11
C GLU A 226 14.79 7.56 -20.28
N LYS A 227 13.46 7.32 -20.15
CA LYS A 227 12.44 8.38 -20.21
C LYS A 227 12.62 9.41 -19.11
N PHE A 228 12.91 8.95 -17.88
CA PHE A 228 13.17 9.85 -16.75
C PHE A 228 14.41 10.70 -17.01
N ALA A 229 15.54 10.10 -17.39
CA ALA A 229 16.79 10.81 -17.66
C ALA A 229 16.65 11.83 -18.81
N ALA A 230 15.95 11.47 -19.89
CA ALA A 230 15.67 12.39 -20.99
C ALA A 230 14.88 13.62 -20.54
N GLU A 231 13.85 13.43 -19.71
CA GLU A 231 13.02 14.53 -19.22
C GLU A 231 13.78 15.43 -18.23
N ILE A 232 14.61 14.87 -17.35
CA ILE A 232 15.49 15.62 -16.44
C ILE A 232 16.48 16.49 -17.23
N ASN A 233 17.07 15.93 -18.29
CA ASN A 233 17.98 16.66 -19.18
C ASN A 233 17.27 17.81 -19.90
N LYS A 234 16.10 17.52 -20.48
CA LYS A 234 15.26 18.52 -21.20
C LYS A 234 14.91 19.70 -20.32
N ARG A 235 14.62 19.46 -19.04
CA ARG A 235 14.28 20.51 -18.06
C ARG A 235 15.52 21.17 -17.41
N GLY A 236 16.73 20.71 -17.75
CA GLY A 236 17.98 21.24 -17.18
C GLY A 236 18.14 20.96 -15.67
N LEU A 237 17.63 19.80 -15.18
CA LEU A 237 17.58 19.48 -13.75
C LEU A 237 18.63 18.47 -13.28
N LYS A 238 19.67 18.20 -14.09
CA LYS A 238 20.71 17.21 -13.77
C LYS A 238 21.36 17.40 -12.39
N GLU A 239 21.60 18.66 -12.00
CA GLU A 239 22.23 19.00 -10.74
C GLU A 239 21.27 18.96 -9.55
N TYR A 240 19.96 18.92 -9.80
CA TYR A 240 18.91 18.99 -8.79
C TYR A 240 18.24 17.65 -8.52
N VAL A 241 18.15 16.77 -9.53
CA VAL A 241 17.32 15.57 -9.49
C VAL A 241 18.14 14.33 -9.85
N SER A 242 18.07 13.33 -8.99
CA SER A 242 18.73 12.03 -9.17
C SER A 242 17.75 10.88 -8.93
N ALA A 243 17.90 9.78 -9.69
CA ALA A 243 17.11 8.58 -9.50
C ALA A 243 18.00 7.34 -9.34
N TYR A 244 17.69 6.50 -8.35
CA TYR A 244 18.58 5.43 -7.89
C TYR A 244 18.03 4.01 -8.14
N GLY A 245 16.84 3.88 -8.75
CA GLY A 245 16.17 2.60 -8.89
C GLY A 245 15.65 2.07 -7.55
N ALA A 246 15.29 0.79 -7.51
CA ALA A 246 14.77 0.17 -6.30
C ALA A 246 15.86 0.01 -5.24
N LYS A 247 15.55 0.39 -4.01
CA LYS A 247 16.38 0.21 -2.81
C LYS A 247 15.53 -0.42 -1.71
N TYR A 248 16.13 -1.31 -0.95
CA TYR A 248 15.46 -2.06 0.11
C TYR A 248 16.31 -2.08 1.38
N ASN A 249 15.67 -2.31 2.53
CA ASN A 249 16.32 -2.44 3.83
C ASN A 249 17.28 -1.24 4.11
N GLY A 250 18.47 -1.50 4.63
CA GLY A 250 19.44 -0.46 5.02
C GLY A 250 19.81 0.54 3.91
N GLU A 251 19.81 0.14 2.62
CA GLU A 251 20.01 1.10 1.53
C GLU A 251 18.88 2.13 1.44
N LYS A 252 17.63 1.70 1.64
CA LYS A 252 16.46 2.58 1.70
C LYS A 252 16.57 3.52 2.90
N ASP A 253 16.95 2.98 4.05
CA ASP A 253 17.04 3.72 5.30
C ASP A 253 18.07 4.87 5.21
N THR A 254 19.16 4.71 4.44
CA THR A 254 20.14 5.79 4.22
C THR A 254 19.56 7.00 3.48
N PHE A 255 18.56 6.80 2.60
CA PHE A 255 17.87 7.91 1.95
C PHE A 255 16.90 8.61 2.90
N LEU A 256 16.17 7.84 3.70
CA LEU A 256 15.28 8.40 4.72
C LEU A 256 16.08 9.25 5.71
N GLN A 257 17.19 8.77 6.26
CA GLN A 257 18.02 9.50 7.21
C GLN A 257 18.58 10.82 6.67
N LYS A 258 18.81 10.92 5.37
CA LYS A 258 19.33 12.14 4.71
C LYS A 258 18.23 13.11 4.28
N ALA A 259 16.99 12.72 4.24
CA ALA A 259 15.90 13.56 3.75
C ALA A 259 15.51 14.64 4.76
N ASP A 260 15.25 15.85 4.28
CA ASP A 260 14.70 16.97 5.04
C ASP A 260 13.19 17.05 4.90
N VAL A 261 12.67 16.63 3.75
CA VAL A 261 11.25 16.53 3.45
C VAL A 261 10.98 15.30 2.59
N PHE A 262 9.89 14.60 2.90
CA PHE A 262 9.39 13.49 2.12
C PHE A 262 8.21 13.95 1.26
N VAL A 263 8.30 13.79 -0.05
CA VAL A 263 7.27 14.27 -0.97
C VAL A 263 6.68 13.11 -1.76
N PHE A 264 5.40 12.87 -1.54
CA PHE A 264 4.66 11.76 -2.17
C PHE A 264 3.33 12.27 -2.76
N PRO A 265 3.35 13.00 -3.89
CA PRO A 265 2.18 13.68 -4.43
C PRO A 265 1.30 12.74 -5.27
N THR A 266 0.95 11.59 -4.70
CA THR A 266 0.25 10.51 -5.38
C THR A 266 -1.19 10.85 -5.72
N TYR A 267 -1.64 10.46 -6.91
CA TYR A 267 -3.05 10.41 -7.31
C TYR A 267 -3.44 8.99 -7.78
N TYR A 268 -2.67 8.00 -7.34
CA TYR A 268 -2.89 6.61 -7.68
C TYR A 268 -4.19 6.08 -7.05
N ASN A 269 -5.18 5.81 -7.89
CA ASN A 269 -6.54 5.42 -7.46
C ASN A 269 -6.62 4.20 -6.54
N ASN A 270 -5.58 3.38 -6.47
CA ASN A 270 -5.53 2.22 -5.57
C ASN A 270 -4.75 2.53 -4.28
N GLU A 271 -4.27 3.77 -4.08
CA GLU A 271 -3.62 4.16 -2.83
C GLU A 271 -4.61 4.02 -1.68
N CYS A 272 -4.18 3.38 -0.61
CA CYS A 272 -5.03 3.13 0.53
C CYS A 272 -4.44 3.75 1.80
N PHE A 273 -3.28 3.27 2.21
CA PHE A 273 -2.59 3.76 3.41
C PHE A 273 -1.08 3.49 3.28
N PRO A 274 -0.35 4.42 2.64
CA PRO A 274 1.04 4.17 2.22
C PRO A 274 2.01 4.07 3.40
N LEU A 275 2.68 2.93 3.53
CA LEU A 275 3.67 2.67 4.58
C LEU A 275 4.86 3.63 4.51
N VAL A 276 5.21 4.09 3.31
CA VAL A 276 6.36 5.01 3.11
C VAL A 276 6.19 6.35 3.83
N LEU A 277 4.94 6.80 4.05
CA LEU A 277 4.67 7.99 4.87
C LEU A 277 4.98 7.70 6.35
N LEU A 278 4.57 6.54 6.86
CA LEU A 278 4.88 6.13 8.23
C LEU A 278 6.39 5.98 8.43
N GLU A 279 7.09 5.40 7.44
CA GLU A 279 8.54 5.24 7.44
C GLU A 279 9.27 6.60 7.47
N ALA A 280 8.78 7.59 6.72
CA ALA A 280 9.32 8.94 6.76
C ALA A 280 9.05 9.63 8.11
N MET A 281 7.82 9.53 8.62
CA MET A 281 7.42 10.11 9.91
C MET A 281 8.15 9.47 11.08
N GLU A 282 8.46 8.17 11.03
CA GLU A 282 9.31 7.51 12.03
C GLU A 282 10.69 8.17 12.14
N GLN A 283 11.24 8.65 11.02
CA GLN A 283 12.51 9.38 10.97
C GLN A 283 12.37 10.87 11.35
N GLY A 284 11.18 11.31 11.76
CA GLY A 284 10.90 12.73 12.05
C GLY A 284 10.86 13.62 10.81
N ILE A 285 10.68 13.06 9.61
CA ILE A 285 10.69 13.81 8.35
C ILE A 285 9.28 14.33 8.07
N PRO A 286 9.08 15.64 7.89
CA PRO A 286 7.79 16.20 7.48
C PRO A 286 7.41 15.69 6.08
N CYS A 287 6.12 15.41 5.90
CA CYS A 287 5.61 14.81 4.68
C CYS A 287 4.75 15.80 3.88
N ILE A 288 4.94 15.87 2.56
CA ILE A 288 4.04 16.57 1.64
C ILE A 288 3.37 15.52 0.76
N SER A 289 2.03 15.45 0.79
CA SER A 289 1.28 14.48 0.00
C SER A 289 -0.08 15.05 -0.42
N THR A 290 -0.95 14.20 -0.95
CA THR A 290 -2.29 14.58 -1.42
C THR A 290 -3.37 13.96 -0.55
N ASN A 291 -4.63 14.33 -0.79
CA ASN A 291 -5.80 13.74 -0.12
C ASN A 291 -6.21 12.36 -0.68
N GLU A 292 -5.30 11.60 -1.31
CA GLU A 292 -5.61 10.29 -1.88
C GLU A 292 -5.72 9.21 -0.81
N GLY A 293 -6.73 8.35 -0.93
CA GLY A 293 -6.94 7.21 -0.03
C GLY A 293 -7.02 7.61 1.44
N GLY A 294 -6.30 6.89 2.30
CA GLY A 294 -6.22 7.15 3.74
C GLY A 294 -5.12 8.13 4.15
N ILE A 295 -4.47 8.81 3.22
CA ILE A 295 -3.38 9.77 3.51
C ILE A 295 -3.81 10.86 4.51
N PRO A 296 -5.04 11.43 4.43
CA PRO A 296 -5.50 12.41 5.43
C PRO A 296 -5.63 11.88 6.85
N ALA A 297 -5.61 10.57 7.04
CA ALA A 297 -5.55 9.96 8.38
C ALA A 297 -4.11 9.72 8.88
N ILE A 298 -3.10 9.98 8.03
CA ILE A 298 -1.68 9.85 8.36
C ILE A 298 -1.06 11.22 8.61
N ILE A 299 -1.32 12.19 7.71
CA ILE A 299 -0.75 13.54 7.79
C ILE A 299 -1.77 14.46 8.45
N GLU A 300 -1.39 15.06 9.57
CA GLU A 300 -2.10 16.18 10.17
C GLU A 300 -1.59 17.47 9.50
N ASP A 301 -2.45 18.03 8.62
CA ASP A 301 -2.10 19.19 7.80
C ASP A 301 -1.64 20.39 8.63
N GLY A 302 -0.49 20.95 8.26
CA GLY A 302 0.16 22.05 8.97
C GLY A 302 0.91 21.66 10.25
N LYS A 303 0.88 20.38 10.69
CA LYS A 303 1.59 19.92 11.91
C LYS A 303 2.64 18.85 11.61
N THR A 304 2.25 17.73 11.01
CA THR A 304 3.17 16.64 10.67
C THR A 304 3.60 16.66 9.21
N GLY A 305 3.07 17.61 8.45
CA GLY A 305 3.33 17.81 7.03
C GLY A 305 2.23 18.62 6.38
N TYR A 306 2.12 18.52 5.05
CA TYR A 306 1.12 19.23 4.28
C TYR A 306 0.36 18.31 3.33
N ILE A 307 -0.95 18.57 3.19
CA ILE A 307 -1.80 17.96 2.17
C ILE A 307 -2.06 19.00 1.08
N VAL A 308 -1.60 18.70 -0.14
CA VAL A 308 -1.78 19.57 -1.30
C VAL A 308 -2.78 18.95 -2.29
N GLU A 309 -3.29 19.77 -3.20
CA GLU A 309 -4.13 19.29 -4.28
C GLU A 309 -3.34 18.41 -5.24
N LYS A 310 -4.03 17.46 -5.88
CA LYS A 310 -3.44 16.62 -6.93
C LYS A 310 -3.08 17.50 -8.13
N HIS A 311 -1.99 17.16 -8.82
CA HIS A 311 -1.53 17.89 -10.01
C HIS A 311 -1.23 19.37 -9.76
N SER A 312 -0.68 19.71 -8.59
CA SER A 312 -0.36 21.08 -8.17
C SER A 312 1.11 21.23 -7.82
N PRO A 313 2.03 21.17 -8.82
CA PRO A 313 3.46 21.28 -8.58
C PRO A 313 3.87 22.60 -7.93
N GLU A 314 3.13 23.70 -8.20
CA GLU A 314 3.33 25.00 -7.57
C GLU A 314 3.10 24.92 -6.05
N LYS A 315 2.02 24.26 -5.63
CA LYS A 315 1.72 24.05 -4.19
C LYS A 315 2.74 23.15 -3.52
N ILE A 316 3.21 22.12 -4.20
CA ILE A 316 4.30 21.28 -3.69
C ILE A 316 5.57 22.13 -3.48
N ALA A 317 5.96 22.95 -4.48
CA ALA A 317 7.12 23.82 -4.40
C ALA A 317 6.99 24.88 -3.30
N GLU A 318 5.78 25.42 -3.07
CA GLU A 318 5.48 26.38 -1.99
C GLU A 318 5.68 25.75 -0.60
N LYS A 319 5.33 24.46 -0.45
CA LYS A 319 5.41 23.75 0.85
C LYS A 319 6.78 23.11 1.13
N ILE A 320 7.64 23.01 0.12
CA ILE A 320 9.04 22.66 0.27
C ILE A 320 9.85 23.89 0.74
#